data_1fda79349aeb96796dff59f6e3fd1335
#
_entry.id   1fda79349aeb96796dff59f6e3fd1335
#
_cell.length_a   1.000
_cell.length_b   1.000
_cell.length_c   1.000
_cell.angle_alpha   90.00
_cell.angle_beta   90.00
_cell.angle_gamma   90.00
#
_symmetry.space_group_name_H-M   'P 1'
#
loop_
_entity.id
_entity.type
_entity.pdbx_description
1 polymer ?
#
loop_
_entity_poly.entity_id
_entity_poly.type
_entity_poly.pdbx_seq_one_letter_code
_entity_poly.pdbx_strand_id
1 'polypeptide(L)'
;MKRIFKQLLHLLFGDYAIFHIYTCATATATPPYSPTNVRFTVREVGAAELARSTDRLICEQAGYLGNDSFAFACFDGERIVGVCFYWFGARYKTRNFWPLAERQAKLVQIITVPEMRGHQVASTLIALSTRAMFGKGFDCNFARIWHSNTPSLRAFERAGWRYVVTVAEVNPLRVRRPLRFQFKQLKTSSTA
;
A
#
# COMPACT_ATOMS: atom_id res chain seq x y z
N MET A 1 -27.72 -17.32 -17.92
CA MET A 1 -28.22 -16.53 -16.80
C MET A 1 -27.14 -15.72 -16.06
N LYS A 2 -26.04 -16.32 -15.54
CA LYS A 2 -24.99 -15.60 -14.78
C LYS A 2 -24.32 -14.46 -15.55
N ARG A 3 -24.15 -14.56 -16.87
CA ARG A 3 -23.47 -13.57 -17.71
C ARG A 3 -24.35 -12.33 -17.95
N ILE A 4 -25.64 -12.52 -18.16
CA ILE A 4 -26.64 -11.44 -18.34
C ILE A 4 -26.83 -10.69 -17.03
N PHE A 5 -26.90 -11.40 -15.90
CA PHE A 5 -27.01 -10.81 -14.58
C PHE A 5 -25.78 -9.95 -14.22
N LYS A 6 -24.57 -10.41 -14.61
CA LYS A 6 -23.34 -9.65 -14.44
C LYS A 6 -23.30 -8.39 -15.31
N GLN A 7 -23.83 -8.48 -16.54
CA GLN A 7 -23.95 -7.32 -17.44
C GLN A 7 -24.99 -6.31 -16.93
N LEU A 8 -26.13 -6.78 -16.42
CA LEU A 8 -27.14 -5.91 -15.79
C LEU A 8 -26.60 -5.23 -14.52
N LEU A 9 -25.84 -5.95 -13.68
CA LEU A 9 -25.16 -5.37 -12.52
C LEU A 9 -24.14 -4.31 -12.94
N HIS A 10 -23.37 -4.55 -14.00
CA HIS A 10 -22.43 -3.55 -14.55
C HIS A 10 -23.15 -2.32 -15.14
N LEU A 11 -24.32 -2.51 -15.71
CA LEU A 11 -25.14 -1.40 -16.24
C LEU A 11 -25.77 -0.56 -15.11
N LEU A 12 -26.24 -1.21 -14.05
CA LEU A 12 -26.94 -0.56 -12.93
C LEU A 12 -25.97 0.06 -11.90
N PHE A 13 -24.88 -0.62 -11.61
CA PHE A 13 -23.94 -0.21 -10.54
C PHE A 13 -22.65 0.41 -11.08
N GLY A 14 -22.43 0.41 -12.41
CA GLY A 14 -21.20 0.91 -13.01
C GLY A 14 -19.98 0.13 -12.54
N ASP A 15 -18.84 0.82 -12.47
CA ASP A 15 -17.60 0.23 -11.95
C ASP A 15 -17.66 0.18 -10.43
N TYR A 16 -17.38 -0.98 -9.85
CA TYR A 16 -17.25 -1.13 -8.40
C TYR A 16 -15.82 -1.52 -8.04
N ALA A 17 -15.38 -1.07 -6.87
CA ALA A 17 -14.07 -1.38 -6.35
C ALA A 17 -14.16 -1.68 -4.85
N ILE A 18 -13.53 -2.76 -4.40
CA ILE A 18 -13.50 -3.15 -2.98
C ILE A 18 -12.06 -3.15 -2.50
N PHE A 19 -11.81 -2.41 -1.43
CA PHE A 19 -10.49 -2.25 -0.85
C PHE A 19 -10.51 -2.51 0.64
N HIS A 20 -9.40 -3.02 1.15
CA HIS A 20 -9.11 -3.04 2.57
C HIS A 20 -8.19 -1.88 2.92
N ILE A 21 -8.49 -1.18 3.99
CA ILE A 21 -7.62 -0.18 4.59
C ILE A 21 -6.83 -0.86 5.69
N TYR A 22 -5.52 -0.74 5.60
CA TYR A 22 -4.56 -1.20 6.61
C TYR A 22 -3.86 -0.01 7.23
N THR A 23 -3.43 -0.16 8.48
CA THR A 23 -2.69 0.86 9.22
C THR A 23 -1.57 0.24 10.04
N CYS A 24 -0.53 1.04 10.27
CA CYS A 24 0.50 0.81 11.25
C CYS A 24 0.77 2.11 12.00
N ALA A 25 0.63 2.10 13.32
CA ALA A 25 0.87 3.25 14.18
C ALA A 25 1.96 2.94 15.20
N THR A 26 2.71 3.96 15.64
CA THR A 26 3.77 3.83 16.65
C THR A 26 3.26 3.19 17.93
N ALA A 27 2.08 3.58 18.41
CA ALA A 27 1.46 3.05 19.62
C ALA A 27 1.02 1.57 19.54
N THR A 28 0.86 1.04 18.33
CA THR A 28 0.37 -0.33 18.07
C THR A 28 1.35 -1.18 17.28
N ALA A 29 2.53 -0.63 16.98
CA ALA A 29 3.58 -1.38 16.33
C ALA A 29 3.94 -2.59 17.21
N THR A 30 3.52 -3.77 16.78
CA THR A 30 4.00 -5.04 17.34
C THR A 30 5.52 -5.04 17.23
N PRO A 31 6.26 -5.77 18.12
CA PRO A 31 7.72 -5.83 18.04
C PRO A 31 8.15 -6.02 16.59
N PRO A 32 9.17 -5.30 16.16
CA PRO A 32 9.45 -5.13 14.74
C PRO A 32 9.62 -6.49 14.09
N TYR A 33 8.92 -6.69 12.97
CA TYR A 33 9.29 -7.73 12.03
C TYR A 33 10.80 -7.65 11.86
N SER A 34 11.51 -8.61 12.43
CA SER A 34 12.92 -8.80 12.15
C SER A 34 12.98 -9.56 10.84
N PRO A 35 13.47 -8.94 9.74
CA PRO A 35 13.66 -9.68 8.52
C PRO A 35 14.56 -10.87 8.85
N THR A 36 14.03 -12.08 8.72
CA THR A 36 14.83 -13.31 8.85
C THR A 36 15.89 -13.40 7.74
N ASN A 37 15.78 -12.55 6.75
CA ASN A 37 16.65 -12.51 5.59
C ASN A 37 17.57 -11.27 5.66
N VAL A 38 18.78 -11.43 6.14
CA VAL A 38 19.86 -10.41 6.20
C VAL A 38 20.30 -9.95 4.79
N ARG A 39 19.86 -10.65 3.75
CA ARG A 39 20.24 -10.40 2.35
C ARG A 39 19.83 -9.00 1.87
N PHE A 40 18.68 -8.49 2.32
CA PHE A 40 18.12 -7.26 1.80
C PHE A 40 18.43 -6.06 2.68
N THR A 41 18.80 -4.94 2.04
CA THR A 41 18.87 -3.63 2.69
C THR A 41 17.75 -2.73 2.18
N VAL A 42 17.22 -1.87 3.06
CA VAL A 42 16.18 -0.91 2.69
C VAL A 42 16.63 0.47 3.11
N ARG A 43 16.62 1.41 2.16
CA ARG A 43 16.93 2.80 2.42
C ARG A 43 16.09 3.74 1.55
N GLU A 44 16.08 5.01 1.93
CA GLU A 44 15.48 6.07 1.15
C GLU A 44 16.25 6.30 -0.16
N VAL A 45 15.50 6.61 -1.22
CA VAL A 45 16.05 6.86 -2.56
C VAL A 45 15.40 8.08 -3.21
N GLY A 46 16.16 8.76 -4.05
CA GLY A 46 15.69 9.90 -4.83
C GLY A 46 15.25 9.52 -6.25
N ALA A 47 14.57 10.46 -6.93
CA ALA A 47 14.09 10.24 -8.29
C ALA A 47 15.21 9.92 -9.29
N ALA A 48 16.38 10.60 -9.16
CA ALA A 48 17.53 10.37 -10.03
C ALA A 48 18.12 8.95 -9.85
N GLU A 49 18.05 8.38 -8.66
CA GLU A 49 18.51 7.01 -8.40
C GLU A 49 17.55 5.98 -8.99
N LEU A 50 16.23 6.19 -8.84
CA LEU A 50 15.22 5.33 -9.45
C LEU A 50 15.34 5.35 -10.98
N ALA A 51 15.54 6.53 -11.57
CA ALA A 51 15.67 6.69 -13.02
C ALA A 51 16.92 5.98 -13.60
N ARG A 52 17.94 5.76 -12.77
CA ARG A 52 19.17 5.04 -13.15
C ARG A 52 19.09 3.53 -12.90
N SER A 53 17.99 3.03 -12.35
CA SER A 53 17.82 1.59 -12.15
C SER A 53 17.92 0.84 -13.48
N THR A 54 18.56 -0.31 -13.48
CA THR A 54 18.61 -1.21 -14.64
C THR A 54 17.26 -1.88 -14.95
N ASP A 55 16.34 -1.86 -13.99
CA ASP A 55 15.02 -2.45 -14.13
C ASP A 55 14.00 -1.38 -14.54
N ARG A 56 13.41 -1.57 -15.73
CA ARG A 56 12.44 -0.65 -16.33
C ARG A 56 11.22 -0.42 -15.42
N LEU A 57 10.75 -1.49 -14.73
CA LEU A 57 9.60 -1.41 -13.83
C LEU A 57 9.88 -0.45 -12.65
N ILE A 58 11.12 -0.40 -12.18
CA ILE A 58 11.57 0.52 -11.12
C ILE A 58 11.71 1.95 -11.68
N CYS A 59 12.35 2.13 -12.85
CA CYS A 59 12.51 3.44 -13.48
C CYS A 59 11.17 4.15 -13.68
N GLU A 60 10.16 3.43 -14.18
CA GLU A 60 8.81 3.97 -14.44
C GLU A 60 8.12 4.49 -13.17
N GLN A 61 8.61 4.15 -11.97
CA GLN A 61 8.03 4.62 -10.70
C GLN A 61 8.56 5.99 -10.25
N ALA A 62 9.58 6.55 -10.88
CA ALA A 62 10.18 7.82 -10.47
C ALA A 62 9.16 8.98 -10.34
N GLY A 63 8.10 8.96 -11.17
CA GLY A 63 7.01 9.95 -11.13
C GLY A 63 6.16 9.94 -9.84
N TYR A 64 6.29 8.90 -9.00
CA TYR A 64 5.65 8.88 -7.67
C TYR A 64 6.36 9.79 -6.66
N LEU A 65 7.61 10.21 -6.92
CA LEU A 65 8.34 11.16 -6.10
C LEU A 65 8.01 12.63 -6.46
N GLY A 66 8.15 13.51 -5.49
CA GLY A 66 7.98 14.95 -5.56
C GLY A 66 7.80 15.54 -4.16
N ASN A 67 7.31 16.76 -4.05
CA ASN A 67 7.01 17.36 -2.76
C ASN A 67 6.04 16.48 -1.97
N ASP A 68 6.12 16.50 -0.66
CA ASP A 68 5.28 15.71 0.25
C ASP A 68 5.27 14.21 -0.07
N SER A 69 6.44 13.65 -0.43
CA SER A 69 6.60 12.22 -0.66
C SER A 69 7.97 11.70 -0.24
N PHE A 70 8.00 10.42 0.12
CA PHE A 70 9.23 9.65 0.32
C PHE A 70 9.18 8.37 -0.50
N ALA A 71 10.34 7.95 -1.00
CA ALA A 71 10.51 6.63 -1.60
C ALA A 71 11.56 5.83 -0.82
N PHE A 72 11.29 4.55 -0.64
CA PHE A 72 12.24 3.60 -0.07
C PHE A 72 12.42 2.45 -1.04
N ALA A 73 13.68 2.06 -1.28
CA ALA A 73 14.01 0.93 -2.12
C ALA A 73 14.62 -0.21 -1.31
N CYS A 74 14.28 -1.43 -1.74
CA CYS A 74 14.87 -2.66 -1.26
C CYS A 74 15.97 -3.08 -2.23
N PHE A 75 17.15 -3.33 -1.70
CA PHE A 75 18.35 -3.70 -2.46
C PHE A 75 18.73 -5.16 -2.20
N ASP A 76 19.14 -5.84 -3.26
CA ASP A 76 19.88 -7.08 -3.25
C ASP A 76 21.30 -6.78 -3.78
N GLY A 77 22.27 -6.62 -2.90
CA GLY A 77 23.52 -5.97 -3.24
C GLY A 77 23.30 -4.54 -3.69
N GLU A 78 23.72 -4.19 -4.90
CA GLU A 78 23.54 -2.85 -5.48
C GLU A 78 22.26 -2.71 -6.31
N ARG A 79 21.57 -3.82 -6.60
CA ARG A 79 20.38 -3.85 -7.44
C ARG A 79 19.13 -3.48 -6.65
N ILE A 80 18.33 -2.55 -7.15
CA ILE A 80 16.98 -2.29 -6.63
C ILE A 80 16.05 -3.42 -7.06
N VAL A 81 15.47 -4.13 -6.10
CA VAL A 81 14.56 -5.27 -6.32
C VAL A 81 13.12 -4.97 -5.91
N GLY A 82 12.90 -3.83 -5.28
CA GLY A 82 11.56 -3.34 -4.94
C GLY A 82 11.61 -1.89 -4.48
N VAL A 83 10.49 -1.18 -4.63
CA VAL A 83 10.34 0.22 -4.21
C VAL A 83 8.95 0.47 -3.68
N CYS A 84 8.82 1.34 -2.68
CA CYS A 84 7.54 1.83 -2.19
C CYS A 84 7.56 3.35 -1.99
N PHE A 85 6.36 3.96 -2.03
CA PHE A 85 6.20 5.39 -1.97
C PHE A 85 5.17 5.78 -0.92
N TYR A 86 5.52 6.76 -0.11
CA TYR A 86 4.64 7.39 0.86
C TYR A 86 4.29 8.79 0.40
N TRP A 87 3.01 9.13 0.45
CA TRP A 87 2.50 10.46 0.21
C TRP A 87 1.81 10.99 1.46
N PHE A 88 1.94 12.29 1.69
CA PHE A 88 1.34 13.01 2.81
C PHE A 88 0.98 14.45 2.39
N GLY A 89 0.51 15.26 3.31
CA GLY A 89 0.29 16.67 3.10
C GLY A 89 -0.54 17.01 1.85
N ALA A 90 -0.11 18.03 1.12
CA ALA A 90 -0.80 18.53 -0.06
C ALA A 90 -0.81 17.51 -1.21
N ARG A 91 0.27 16.75 -1.39
CA ARG A 91 0.35 15.74 -2.45
C ARG A 91 -0.72 14.68 -2.31
N TYR A 92 -0.95 14.18 -1.10
CA TYR A 92 -1.97 13.15 -0.88
C TYR A 92 -3.39 13.70 -1.01
N LYS A 93 -3.64 14.96 -0.67
CA LYS A 93 -4.96 15.60 -0.79
C LYS A 93 -5.53 15.53 -2.20
N THR A 94 -4.71 15.47 -3.23
CA THR A 94 -5.15 15.32 -4.62
C THR A 94 -5.88 14.00 -4.88
N ARG A 95 -5.53 12.92 -4.16
CA ARG A 95 -6.19 11.61 -4.25
C ARG A 95 -7.23 11.38 -3.17
N ASN A 96 -6.99 11.87 -1.98
CA ASN A 96 -7.82 11.88 -0.77
C ASN A 96 -8.84 10.71 -0.66
N PHE A 97 -8.38 9.50 -0.87
CA PHE A 97 -9.21 8.30 -0.75
C PHE A 97 -9.57 7.99 0.72
N TRP A 98 -8.62 8.21 1.63
CA TRP A 98 -8.73 8.03 3.07
C TRP A 98 -8.19 9.28 3.75
N PRO A 99 -8.97 9.95 4.61
CA PRO A 99 -8.51 11.18 5.25
C PRO A 99 -7.25 10.91 6.08
N LEU A 100 -6.27 11.79 5.95
CA LEU A 100 -5.05 11.78 6.76
C LEU A 100 -5.06 13.00 7.67
N ALA A 101 -4.74 12.80 8.94
CA ALA A 101 -4.41 13.87 9.87
C ALA A 101 -2.95 14.32 9.69
N GLU A 102 -2.56 15.35 10.43
CA GLU A 102 -1.17 15.75 10.53
C GLU A 102 -0.31 14.58 11.04
N ARG A 103 0.93 14.50 10.58
CA ARG A 103 1.87 13.39 10.90
C ARG A 103 1.37 12.00 10.49
N GLN A 104 0.45 11.93 9.54
CA GLN A 104 0.03 10.68 8.92
C GLN A 104 0.44 10.64 7.45
N ALA A 105 0.82 9.45 6.99
CA ALA A 105 1.20 9.23 5.60
C ALA A 105 0.46 8.02 5.02
N LYS A 106 0.41 7.97 3.70
CA LYS A 106 -0.13 6.83 2.98
C LYS A 106 0.92 6.19 2.10
N LEU A 107 1.10 4.88 2.27
CA LEU A 107 1.80 4.04 1.31
C LEU A 107 0.89 3.92 0.08
N VAL A 108 1.25 4.62 -1.00
CA VAL A 108 0.41 4.76 -2.20
C VAL A 108 0.78 3.78 -3.30
N GLN A 109 2.02 3.31 -3.30
CA GLN A 109 2.53 2.38 -4.30
C GLN A 109 3.61 1.49 -3.70
N ILE A 110 3.61 0.22 -4.09
CA ILE A 110 4.68 -0.73 -3.79
C ILE A 110 4.83 -1.69 -4.97
N ILE A 111 6.06 -1.91 -5.38
CA ILE A 111 6.42 -2.81 -6.47
C ILE A 111 7.60 -3.68 -6.06
N THR A 112 7.56 -4.93 -6.47
CA THR A 112 8.68 -5.88 -6.41
C THR A 112 8.90 -6.42 -7.81
N VAL A 113 10.14 -6.47 -8.27
CA VAL A 113 10.48 -7.04 -9.57
C VAL A 113 10.01 -8.48 -9.66
N PRO A 114 9.49 -8.94 -10.82
CA PRO A 114 8.79 -10.22 -10.93
C PRO A 114 9.59 -11.42 -10.40
N GLU A 115 10.87 -11.51 -10.73
CA GLU A 115 11.75 -12.62 -10.35
C GLU A 115 12.07 -12.66 -8.85
N MET A 116 11.84 -11.57 -8.13
CA MET A 116 12.07 -11.48 -6.68
C MET A 116 10.77 -11.64 -5.87
N ARG A 117 9.66 -11.93 -6.54
CA ARG A 117 8.40 -12.25 -5.83
C ARG A 117 8.56 -13.57 -5.08
N GLY A 118 7.89 -13.68 -3.94
CA GLY A 118 8.03 -14.84 -3.05
C GLY A 118 9.22 -14.79 -2.09
N HIS A 119 10.22 -13.93 -2.31
CA HIS A 119 11.45 -13.83 -1.49
C HIS A 119 11.33 -12.82 -0.34
N GLN A 120 10.12 -12.47 0.09
CA GLN A 120 9.81 -11.55 1.20
C GLN A 120 10.25 -10.08 0.98
N VAL A 121 10.65 -9.70 -0.24
CA VAL A 121 11.04 -8.31 -0.56
C VAL A 121 9.96 -7.31 -0.13
N ALA A 122 8.70 -7.55 -0.49
CA ALA A 122 7.60 -6.63 -0.16
C ALA A 122 7.40 -6.48 1.37
N SER A 123 7.37 -7.56 2.14
CA SER A 123 7.19 -7.50 3.60
C SER A 123 8.37 -6.82 4.29
N THR A 124 9.61 -7.09 3.85
CA THR A 124 10.82 -6.42 4.33
C THR A 124 10.78 -4.92 4.04
N LEU A 125 10.46 -4.57 2.80
CA LEU A 125 10.36 -3.17 2.36
C LEU A 125 9.29 -2.41 3.15
N ILE A 126 8.09 -2.99 3.32
CA ILE A 126 7.00 -2.38 4.11
C ILE A 126 7.44 -2.17 5.56
N ALA A 127 8.01 -3.20 6.19
CA ALA A 127 8.39 -3.12 7.61
C ALA A 127 9.48 -2.07 7.87
N LEU A 128 10.56 -2.10 7.09
CA LEU A 128 11.70 -1.19 7.29
C LEU A 128 11.38 0.24 6.86
N SER A 129 10.64 0.44 5.77
CA SER A 129 10.19 1.78 5.38
C SER A 129 9.20 2.39 6.37
N THR A 130 8.30 1.58 6.94
CA THR A 130 7.38 2.03 8.01
C THR A 130 8.16 2.52 9.22
N ARG A 131 9.20 1.80 9.64
CA ARG A 131 10.09 2.22 10.74
C ARG A 131 10.81 3.53 10.39
N ALA A 132 11.32 3.67 9.16
CA ALA A 132 11.95 4.91 8.71
C ALA A 132 10.96 6.10 8.72
N MET A 133 9.69 5.88 8.33
CA MET A 133 8.64 6.91 8.43
C MET A 133 8.39 7.33 9.87
N PHE A 134 8.37 6.41 10.83
CA PHE A 134 8.29 6.75 12.26
C PHE A 134 9.49 7.59 12.70
N GLY A 135 10.71 7.23 12.28
CA GLY A 135 11.92 8.04 12.54
C GLY A 135 11.87 9.44 11.94
N LYS A 136 11.08 9.67 10.91
CA LYS A 136 10.81 10.98 10.29
C LYS A 136 9.69 11.76 11.00
N GLY A 137 9.11 11.24 12.09
CA GLY A 137 8.10 11.91 12.90
C GLY A 137 6.66 11.64 12.48
N PHE A 138 6.40 10.67 11.62
CA PHE A 138 5.03 10.22 11.35
C PHE A 138 4.56 9.27 12.45
N ASP A 139 3.34 9.44 12.90
CA ASP A 139 2.75 8.61 13.97
C ASP A 139 1.98 7.41 13.43
N CYS A 140 1.49 7.53 12.22
CA CYS A 140 0.63 6.51 11.63
C CYS A 140 0.76 6.48 10.12
N ASN A 141 0.82 5.28 9.57
CA ASN A 141 0.83 5.04 8.14
C ASN A 141 -0.40 4.23 7.73
N PHE A 142 -0.97 4.55 6.56
CA PHE A 142 -2.12 3.86 5.98
C PHE A 142 -1.77 3.26 4.63
N ALA A 143 -2.49 2.21 4.25
CA ALA A 143 -2.44 1.63 2.91
C ALA A 143 -3.85 1.25 2.44
N ARG A 144 -4.08 1.33 1.14
CA ARG A 144 -5.28 0.84 0.47
C ARG A 144 -4.90 -0.34 -0.40
N ILE A 145 -5.47 -1.50 -0.14
CA ILE A 145 -5.15 -2.74 -0.82
C ILE A 145 -6.42 -3.32 -1.42
N TRP A 146 -6.38 -3.71 -2.69
CA TRP A 146 -7.48 -4.43 -3.33
C TRP A 146 -7.81 -5.70 -2.54
N HIS A 147 -9.10 -5.93 -2.25
CA HIS A 147 -9.57 -7.09 -1.48
C HIS A 147 -9.09 -8.44 -2.04
N SER A 148 -8.90 -8.52 -3.36
CA SER A 148 -8.44 -9.73 -4.05
C SER A 148 -6.92 -9.83 -4.19
N ASN A 149 -6.15 -8.81 -3.77
CA ASN A 149 -4.70 -8.84 -3.83
C ASN A 149 -4.09 -9.55 -2.62
N THR A 150 -4.35 -10.86 -2.54
CA THR A 150 -3.89 -11.71 -1.43
C THR A 150 -2.38 -11.62 -1.17
N PRO A 151 -1.48 -11.58 -2.18
CA PRO A 151 -0.05 -11.41 -1.92
C PRO A 151 0.28 -10.12 -1.16
N SER A 152 -0.34 -8.98 -1.54
CA SER A 152 -0.15 -7.73 -0.84
C SER A 152 -0.73 -7.77 0.58
N LEU A 153 -1.95 -8.29 0.76
CA LEU A 153 -2.57 -8.43 2.08
C LEU A 153 -1.62 -9.18 3.04
N ARG A 154 -1.12 -10.34 2.62
CA ARG A 154 -0.17 -11.12 3.42
C ARG A 154 1.14 -10.39 3.70
N ALA A 155 1.65 -9.59 2.75
CA ALA A 155 2.89 -8.83 2.94
C ALA A 155 2.71 -7.73 4.01
N PHE A 156 1.58 -7.01 3.99
CA PHE A 156 1.25 -6.00 5.00
C PHE A 156 1.03 -6.61 6.38
N GLU A 157 0.30 -7.72 6.47
CA GLU A 157 0.06 -8.43 7.73
C GLU A 157 1.38 -8.95 8.35
N ARG A 158 2.26 -9.55 7.55
CA ARG A 158 3.59 -9.96 7.99
C ARG A 158 4.44 -8.79 8.46
N ALA A 159 4.30 -7.62 7.84
CA ALA A 159 4.98 -6.40 8.26
C ALA A 159 4.37 -5.74 9.50
N GLY A 160 3.39 -6.37 10.17
CA GLY A 160 2.77 -5.89 11.38
C GLY A 160 1.64 -4.85 11.18
N TRP A 161 1.22 -4.63 9.93
CA TRP A 161 0.08 -3.75 9.65
C TRP A 161 -1.23 -4.45 9.99
N ARG A 162 -2.20 -3.67 10.45
CA ARG A 162 -3.51 -4.16 10.89
C ARG A 162 -4.62 -3.68 9.98
N TYR A 163 -5.57 -4.55 9.73
CA TYR A 163 -6.82 -4.22 9.04
C TYR A 163 -7.64 -3.21 9.86
N VAL A 164 -8.21 -2.21 9.19
CA VAL A 164 -9.08 -1.18 9.77
C VAL A 164 -10.52 -1.37 9.33
N VAL A 165 -10.75 -1.37 8.01
CA VAL A 165 -12.08 -1.35 7.41
C VAL A 165 -12.03 -1.81 5.96
N THR A 166 -13.12 -2.36 5.45
CA THR A 166 -13.36 -2.55 4.02
C THR A 166 -14.14 -1.37 3.48
N VAL A 167 -13.70 -0.84 2.36
CA VAL A 167 -14.40 0.22 1.61
C VAL A 167 -14.85 -0.35 0.27
N ALA A 168 -16.16 -0.33 0.04
CA ALA A 168 -16.73 -0.57 -1.28
C ALA A 168 -17.01 0.78 -1.95
N GLU A 169 -16.50 0.96 -3.13
CA GLU A 169 -16.68 2.11 -3.98
C GLU A 169 -17.54 1.70 -5.17
N VAL A 170 -18.66 2.37 -5.38
CA VAL A 170 -19.59 2.09 -6.47
C VAL A 170 -19.78 3.38 -7.24
N ASN A 171 -19.63 3.34 -8.56
CA ASN A 171 -19.80 4.49 -9.43
C ASN A 171 -21.01 4.27 -10.36
N PRO A 172 -22.25 4.37 -9.83
CA PRO A 172 -23.45 4.21 -10.64
C PRO A 172 -23.51 5.33 -11.67
N LEU A 173 -23.82 4.96 -12.92
CA LEU A 173 -23.99 5.91 -14.02
C LEU A 173 -22.78 6.84 -14.27
N ARG A 174 -21.56 6.44 -13.85
CA ARG A 174 -20.31 7.22 -14.00
C ARG A 174 -20.42 8.66 -13.49
N VAL A 175 -21.16 8.86 -12.38
CA VAL A 175 -21.25 10.17 -11.74
C VAL A 175 -19.88 10.66 -11.26
N ARG A 176 -19.70 11.98 -11.20
CA ARG A 176 -18.42 12.63 -10.85
C ARG A 176 -17.83 12.20 -9.51
N ARG A 177 -18.63 11.68 -8.56
CA ARG A 177 -18.18 11.22 -7.25
C ARG A 177 -18.76 9.83 -6.98
N PRO A 178 -17.90 8.80 -6.84
CA PRO A 178 -18.36 7.47 -6.48
C PRO A 178 -18.96 7.45 -5.07
N LEU A 179 -19.97 6.62 -4.89
CA LEU A 179 -20.54 6.33 -3.57
C LEU A 179 -19.57 5.40 -2.83
N ARG A 180 -19.29 5.70 -1.56
CA ARG A 180 -18.38 4.93 -0.70
C ARG A 180 -19.12 4.38 0.50
N PHE A 181 -19.05 3.08 0.69
CA PHE A 181 -19.61 2.38 1.84
C PHE A 181 -18.45 1.77 2.64
N GLN A 182 -18.50 1.91 3.97
CA GLN A 182 -17.50 1.35 4.88
C GLN A 182 -18.10 0.20 5.68
N PHE A 183 -17.43 -0.95 5.68
CA PHE A 183 -17.84 -2.14 6.40
C PHE A 183 -16.72 -2.57 7.33
N LYS A 184 -16.94 -2.50 8.65
CA LYS A 184 -16.03 -3.14 9.61
C LYS A 184 -16.28 -4.64 9.55
N GLN A 185 -15.25 -5.45 9.41
CA GLN A 185 -15.38 -6.89 9.63
C GLN A 185 -15.85 -7.12 11.07
N LEU A 186 -17.01 -7.75 11.23
CA LEU A 186 -17.38 -8.35 12.50
C LEU A 186 -16.31 -9.40 12.81
N LYS A 187 -15.56 -9.23 13.90
CA LYS A 187 -14.71 -10.30 14.40
C LYS A 187 -15.62 -11.48 14.71
N THR A 188 -15.65 -12.50 13.88
CA THR A 188 -16.06 -13.82 14.31
C THR A 188 -15.03 -14.24 15.35
N SER A 189 -15.40 -14.11 16.64
CA SER A 189 -14.71 -14.75 17.73
C SER A 189 -14.84 -16.26 17.48
N SER A 190 -13.81 -16.86 16.91
CA SER A 190 -13.64 -18.30 16.94
C SER A 190 -13.24 -18.64 18.36
N THR A 191 -14.25 -18.98 19.17
CA THR A 191 -14.07 -19.71 20.41
C THR A 191 -13.80 -21.16 20.02
N ALA A 192 -12.61 -21.64 20.17
CA ALA A 192 -12.27 -23.03 20.35
C ALA A 192 -10.88 -23.10 21.00
#